data_2cb0b33b1602ce6ab911fd3da108a1f2
#
_entry.id   2cb0b33b1602ce6ab911fd3da108a1f2
#
_cell.length_a   1.000
_cell.length_b   1.000
_cell.length_c   1.000
_cell.angle_alpha   90.00
_cell.angle_beta   90.00
_cell.angle_gamma   90.00
#
_symmetry.space_group_name_H-M   'P 1'
#
loop_
_entity.id
_entity.type
_entity.pdbx_description
1 polymer ?
#
loop_
_entity_poly.entity_id
_entity_poly.type
_entity_poly.pdbx_seq_one_letter_code
_entity_poly.pdbx_strand_id
1 'polypeptide(L)'
;MDNANSPLVGKELYYLYGIVNKPLSGELGSFGINNGVVFAYCYKEISIIFQKNLSLKTDKNIQLEREIEHLYVLQKCVEHFGCIFPFPAGMFIVEETIPSLVEQRYDDVRAWFQEYNNKQQYNVQLIYDAESAERKKRKMGVKSYTFAQKQKRMEKQEIIEMYQTQIK
;
A
#
# COMPACT_ATOMS: atom_id res chain seq x y z
N MET A 1 -28.81 -1.25 -26.44
CA MET A 1 -28.92 -2.31 -25.40
C MET A 1 -28.33 -1.75 -24.14
N ASP A 2 -29.22 -1.25 -23.28
CA ASP A 2 -28.86 -0.49 -22.09
C ASP A 2 -28.38 -1.43 -20.99
N ASN A 3 -27.10 -1.30 -20.61
CA ASN A 3 -26.54 -1.98 -19.43
C ASN A 3 -27.00 -1.29 -18.13
N ALA A 4 -28.31 -1.29 -17.88
CA ALA A 4 -28.94 -0.66 -16.72
C ALA A 4 -28.93 -1.54 -15.44
N ASN A 5 -28.05 -2.56 -15.35
CA ASN A 5 -28.02 -3.49 -14.21
C ASN A 5 -26.61 -3.60 -13.56
N SER A 6 -25.91 -2.48 -13.41
CA SER A 6 -24.78 -2.47 -12.50
C SER A 6 -25.31 -2.22 -11.07
N PRO A 7 -25.04 -3.11 -10.10
CA PRO A 7 -25.55 -2.99 -8.72
C PRO A 7 -24.99 -1.79 -7.95
N LEU A 8 -24.13 -1.00 -8.59
CA LEU A 8 -23.46 0.17 -7.99
C LEU A 8 -24.05 1.53 -8.44
N VAL A 9 -25.08 1.52 -9.30
CA VAL A 9 -25.72 2.77 -9.75
C VAL A 9 -26.47 3.41 -8.58
N GLY A 10 -26.05 4.62 -8.19
CA GLY A 10 -26.67 5.40 -7.11
C GLY A 10 -26.09 5.18 -5.71
N LYS A 11 -25.08 4.31 -5.54
CA LYS A 11 -24.40 4.13 -4.25
C LYS A 11 -23.16 5.03 -4.14
N GLU A 12 -22.99 5.65 -2.96
CA GLU A 12 -21.76 6.39 -2.68
C GLU A 12 -20.59 5.43 -2.51
N LEU A 13 -19.53 5.65 -3.31
CA LEU A 13 -18.29 4.89 -3.23
C LEU A 13 -17.25 5.69 -2.47
N TYR A 14 -16.66 5.05 -1.49
CA TYR A 14 -15.58 5.59 -0.68
C TYR A 14 -14.25 4.98 -1.08
N TYR A 15 -13.26 5.83 -1.30
CA TYR A 15 -11.89 5.42 -1.59
C TYR A 15 -11.16 5.14 -0.27
N LEU A 16 -10.57 3.95 -0.14
CA LEU A 16 -9.90 3.52 1.09
C LEU A 16 -8.39 3.75 1.01
N TYR A 17 -7.83 4.28 2.10
CA TYR A 17 -6.39 4.44 2.28
C TYR A 17 -5.78 3.36 3.16
N GLY A 18 -6.37 3.09 4.32
CA GLY A 18 -5.86 2.12 5.27
C GLY A 18 -6.57 2.15 6.61
N ILE A 19 -5.99 1.47 7.58
CA ILE A 19 -6.49 1.44 8.96
C ILE A 19 -5.37 1.92 9.89
N VAL A 20 -5.70 2.75 10.87
CA VAL A 20 -4.79 3.22 11.91
C VAL A 20 -5.19 2.65 13.28
N ASN A 21 -4.20 2.46 14.17
CA ASN A 21 -4.42 1.98 15.52
C ASN A 21 -4.68 3.16 16.48
N LYS A 22 -5.73 3.93 16.16
CA LYS A 22 -6.22 5.04 16.97
C LYS A 22 -7.72 5.22 16.78
N PRO A 23 -8.49 5.54 17.82
CA PRO A 23 -9.92 5.79 17.72
C PRO A 23 -10.17 7.21 17.17
N LEU A 24 -10.34 7.33 15.86
CA LEU A 24 -10.58 8.58 15.14
C LEU A 24 -11.95 8.54 14.48
N SER A 25 -12.68 9.65 14.46
CA SER A 25 -13.98 9.75 13.79
C SER A 25 -14.15 11.12 13.15
N GLY A 26 -14.81 11.13 11.99
CA GLY A 26 -15.15 12.37 11.28
C GLY A 26 -14.04 12.83 10.33
N GLU A 27 -14.01 14.13 10.07
CA GLU A 27 -13.09 14.77 9.15
C GLU A 27 -11.69 14.91 9.76
N LEU A 28 -10.66 14.52 8.99
CA LEU A 28 -9.24 14.62 9.37
C LEU A 28 -8.53 15.79 8.70
N GLY A 29 -9.07 16.30 7.60
CA GLY A 29 -8.51 17.43 6.83
C GLY A 29 -8.46 17.19 5.32
N SER A 30 -8.05 18.21 4.57
CA SER A 30 -8.03 18.23 3.11
C SER A 30 -6.65 17.86 2.56
N PHE A 31 -6.20 16.63 2.80
CA PHE A 31 -4.92 16.10 2.32
C PHE A 31 -5.07 14.82 1.47
N GLY A 32 -6.30 14.49 1.05
CA GLY A 32 -6.61 13.37 0.19
C GLY A 32 -6.27 13.60 -1.28
N ILE A 33 -6.60 12.64 -2.12
CA ILE A 33 -6.45 12.71 -3.57
C ILE A 33 -7.18 13.95 -4.12
N ASN A 34 -6.53 14.71 -4.98
CA ASN A 34 -7.00 16.01 -5.50
C ASN A 34 -7.33 17.03 -4.37
N ASN A 35 -6.55 17.06 -3.29
CA ASN A 35 -6.82 17.85 -2.08
C ASN A 35 -8.21 17.58 -1.47
N GLY A 36 -8.73 16.38 -1.69
CA GLY A 36 -10.01 15.97 -1.14
C GLY A 36 -9.96 15.78 0.38
N VAL A 37 -11.14 15.87 0.99
CA VAL A 37 -11.28 15.70 2.44
C VAL A 37 -11.15 14.23 2.81
N VAL A 38 -10.27 13.95 3.75
CA VAL A 38 -10.04 12.63 4.34
C VAL A 38 -10.87 12.48 5.60
N PHE A 39 -11.49 11.33 5.76
CA PHE A 39 -12.35 10.98 6.89
C PHE A 39 -11.84 9.74 7.62
N ALA A 40 -12.27 9.58 8.85
CA ALA A 40 -12.09 8.38 9.63
C ALA A 40 -13.42 7.82 10.12
N TYR A 41 -13.54 6.48 10.10
CA TYR A 41 -14.60 5.73 10.76
C TYR A 41 -13.99 4.87 11.85
N CYS A 42 -14.43 5.10 13.10
CA CYS A 42 -13.91 4.42 14.28
C CYS A 42 -14.67 3.11 14.55
N TYR A 43 -13.91 2.05 14.81
CA TYR A 43 -14.42 0.81 15.37
C TYR A 43 -13.50 0.34 16.48
N LYS A 44 -13.98 0.39 17.71
CA LYS A 44 -13.16 0.15 18.92
C LYS A 44 -11.92 1.05 18.94
N GLU A 45 -10.72 0.46 19.03
CA GLU A 45 -9.44 1.18 19.06
C GLU A 45 -8.82 1.48 17.70
N ILE A 46 -9.42 0.98 16.60
CA ILE A 46 -8.91 1.20 15.25
C ILE A 46 -9.83 2.11 14.43
N SER A 47 -9.29 2.75 13.40
CA SER A 47 -10.10 3.56 12.49
C SER A 47 -9.69 3.35 11.04
N ILE A 48 -10.69 3.18 10.18
CA ILE A 48 -10.51 3.14 8.73
C ILE A 48 -10.42 4.56 8.20
N ILE A 49 -9.44 4.81 7.33
CA ILE A 49 -9.19 6.11 6.70
C ILE A 49 -9.66 6.07 5.26
N PHE A 50 -10.50 7.03 4.87
CA PHE A 50 -11.15 7.03 3.56
C PHE A 50 -11.44 8.43 3.04
N GLN A 51 -11.79 8.52 1.76
CA GLN A 51 -12.25 9.73 1.09
C GLN A 51 -13.56 9.47 0.35
N LYS A 52 -14.48 10.43 0.43
CA LYS A 52 -15.76 10.42 -0.30
C LYS A 52 -15.61 11.07 -1.67
N ASN A 53 -16.59 10.80 -2.55
CA ASN A 53 -16.79 11.53 -3.81
C ASN A 53 -15.59 11.50 -4.79
N LEU A 54 -14.74 10.47 -4.75
CA LEU A 54 -13.68 10.33 -5.73
C LEU A 54 -14.23 9.72 -7.02
N SER A 55 -14.03 10.41 -8.15
CA SER A 55 -14.47 9.94 -9.47
C SER A 55 -13.70 8.70 -9.93
N LEU A 56 -14.40 7.68 -10.44
CA LEU A 56 -13.83 6.46 -11.02
C LEU A 56 -13.29 6.67 -12.45
N LYS A 57 -12.51 7.72 -12.70
CA LYS A 57 -11.87 7.89 -14.01
C LYS A 57 -10.76 6.84 -14.19
N THR A 58 -10.75 6.16 -15.33
CA THR A 58 -9.88 5.01 -15.64
C THR A 58 -8.72 5.31 -16.60
N ASP A 59 -8.41 6.59 -16.84
CA ASP A 59 -7.23 6.96 -17.63
C ASP A 59 -5.94 6.53 -16.92
N LYS A 60 -4.99 5.92 -17.66
CA LYS A 60 -3.73 5.41 -17.10
C LYS A 60 -2.86 6.49 -16.45
N ASN A 61 -2.84 7.71 -16.99
CA ASN A 61 -2.09 8.82 -16.42
C ASN A 61 -2.71 9.25 -15.09
N ILE A 62 -4.03 9.34 -15.03
CA ILE A 62 -4.78 9.64 -13.81
C ILE A 62 -4.59 8.55 -12.76
N GLN A 63 -4.42 7.30 -13.17
CA GLN A 63 -4.17 6.20 -12.24
C GLN A 63 -2.81 6.33 -11.55
N LEU A 64 -1.74 6.63 -12.30
CA LEU A 64 -0.40 6.85 -11.73
C LEU A 64 -0.36 8.05 -10.77
N GLU A 65 -0.97 9.16 -11.15
CA GLU A 65 -1.09 10.33 -10.26
C GLU A 65 -1.81 9.97 -8.96
N ARG A 66 -2.90 9.23 -9.03
CA ARG A 66 -3.64 8.75 -7.84
C ARG A 66 -2.81 7.82 -6.95
N GLU A 67 -1.99 6.95 -7.54
CA GLU A 67 -1.10 6.08 -6.76
C GLU A 67 -0.08 6.91 -5.98
N ILE A 68 0.49 7.96 -6.58
CA ILE A 68 1.42 8.87 -5.91
C ILE A 68 0.71 9.65 -4.79
N GLU A 69 -0.47 10.20 -5.05
CA GLU A 69 -1.26 10.92 -4.05
C GLU A 69 -1.72 9.98 -2.92
N HIS A 70 -2.09 8.72 -3.25
CA HIS A 70 -2.40 7.71 -2.25
C HIS A 70 -1.23 7.46 -1.30
N LEU A 71 -0.02 7.28 -1.83
CA LEU A 71 1.19 7.11 -1.01
C LEU A 71 1.46 8.34 -0.14
N TYR A 72 1.22 9.55 -0.66
CA TYR A 72 1.33 10.77 0.14
C TYR A 72 0.37 10.78 1.32
N VAL A 73 -0.89 10.36 1.12
CA VAL A 73 -1.87 10.24 2.22
C VAL A 73 -1.42 9.21 3.24
N LEU A 74 -0.91 8.04 2.80
CA LEU A 74 -0.36 7.03 3.72
C LEU A 74 0.81 7.59 4.53
N GLN A 75 1.71 8.34 3.90
CA GLN A 75 2.82 9.00 4.59
C GLN A 75 2.32 9.99 5.66
N LYS A 76 1.33 10.83 5.31
CA LYS A 76 0.69 11.74 6.27
C LYS A 76 0.07 11.00 7.44
N CYS A 77 -0.59 9.88 7.19
CA CYS A 77 -1.14 9.05 8.28
C CYS A 77 -0.03 8.49 9.18
N VAL A 78 1.10 8.04 8.63
CA VAL A 78 2.24 7.58 9.43
C VAL A 78 2.84 8.72 10.26
N GLU A 79 3.02 9.91 9.69
CA GLU A 79 3.53 11.10 10.40
C GLU A 79 2.65 11.47 11.61
N HIS A 80 1.31 11.39 11.45
CA HIS A 80 0.36 11.81 12.50
C HIS A 80 -0.01 10.70 13.49
N PHE A 81 -0.07 9.46 13.02
CA PHE A 81 -0.63 8.33 13.80
C PHE A 81 0.40 7.26 14.13
N GLY A 82 1.60 7.34 13.57
CA GLY A 82 2.73 6.44 13.83
C GLY A 82 2.79 5.22 12.93
N CYS A 83 1.65 4.56 12.69
CA CYS A 83 1.59 3.37 11.85
C CYS A 83 0.23 3.29 11.14
N ILE A 84 0.21 2.77 9.92
CA ILE A 84 -1.01 2.50 9.15
C ILE A 84 -0.93 1.11 8.53
N PHE A 85 -2.01 0.33 8.62
CA PHE A 85 -2.24 -0.88 7.82
C PHE A 85 -2.75 -0.41 6.45
N PRO A 86 -1.93 -0.45 5.38
CA PRO A 86 -2.30 0.16 4.11
C PRO A 86 -3.26 -0.71 3.31
N PHE A 87 -4.19 -0.07 2.60
CA PHE A 87 -4.91 -0.71 1.51
C PHE A 87 -4.22 -0.46 0.17
N PRO A 88 -4.41 -1.33 -0.84
CA PRO A 88 -3.92 -1.07 -2.19
C PRO A 88 -4.54 0.20 -2.78
N ALA A 89 -3.75 0.96 -3.55
CA ALA A 89 -4.27 2.08 -4.30
C ALA A 89 -5.38 1.64 -5.26
N GLY A 90 -6.44 2.46 -5.39
CA GLY A 90 -7.59 2.13 -6.22
C GLY A 90 -8.65 1.27 -5.53
N MET A 91 -8.58 1.04 -4.23
CA MET A 91 -9.60 0.30 -3.50
C MET A 91 -10.79 1.19 -3.17
N PHE A 92 -11.96 0.80 -3.67
CA PHE A 92 -13.24 1.46 -3.40
C PHE A 92 -14.20 0.51 -2.68
N ILE A 93 -15.04 1.08 -1.83
CA ILE A 93 -16.06 0.36 -1.09
C ILE A 93 -17.35 1.17 -1.03
N VAL A 94 -18.48 0.50 -0.92
CA VAL A 94 -19.76 1.15 -0.65
C VAL A 94 -19.85 1.50 0.83
N GLU A 95 -20.40 2.67 1.17
CA GLU A 95 -20.46 3.19 2.54
C GLU A 95 -21.00 2.17 3.53
N GLU A 96 -22.10 1.52 3.21
CA GLU A 96 -22.80 0.58 4.10
C GLU A 96 -21.95 -0.66 4.45
N THR A 97 -20.89 -0.93 3.70
CA THR A 97 -20.01 -2.09 3.93
C THR A 97 -18.83 -1.79 4.83
N ILE A 98 -18.55 -0.51 5.14
CA ILE A 98 -17.43 -0.13 6.02
C ILE A 98 -17.52 -0.80 7.41
N PRO A 99 -18.66 -0.74 8.13
CA PRO A 99 -18.74 -1.36 9.44
C PRO A 99 -18.46 -2.85 9.43
N SER A 100 -19.04 -3.58 8.48
CA SER A 100 -18.84 -5.03 8.36
C SER A 100 -17.42 -5.40 7.95
N LEU A 101 -16.78 -4.60 7.08
CA LEU A 101 -15.38 -4.81 6.69
C LEU A 101 -14.45 -4.69 7.90
N VAL A 102 -14.61 -3.63 8.69
CA VAL A 102 -13.74 -3.38 9.85
C VAL A 102 -13.97 -4.45 10.92
N GLU A 103 -15.22 -4.83 11.17
CA GLU A 103 -15.56 -5.88 12.14
C GLU A 103 -14.95 -7.23 11.76
N GLN A 104 -15.10 -7.65 10.51
CA GLN A 104 -14.56 -8.93 10.01
C GLN A 104 -13.03 -8.99 10.03
N ARG A 105 -12.36 -7.85 9.88
CA ARG A 105 -10.90 -7.76 9.83
C ARG A 105 -10.25 -7.31 11.13
N TYR A 106 -11.06 -7.04 12.14
CA TYR A 106 -10.59 -6.43 13.39
C TYR A 106 -9.46 -7.21 14.05
N ASP A 107 -9.62 -8.51 14.24
CA ASP A 107 -8.62 -9.34 14.93
C ASP A 107 -7.33 -9.48 14.10
N ASP A 108 -7.43 -9.64 12.78
CA ASP A 108 -6.29 -9.71 11.86
C ASP A 108 -5.48 -8.40 11.88
N VAL A 109 -6.19 -7.27 11.78
CA VAL A 109 -5.58 -5.93 11.78
C VAL A 109 -4.94 -5.63 13.14
N ARG A 110 -5.59 -6.01 14.23
CA ARG A 110 -5.05 -5.85 15.58
C ARG A 110 -3.78 -6.68 15.77
N ALA A 111 -3.76 -7.94 15.34
CA ALA A 111 -2.57 -8.79 15.39
C ALA A 111 -1.43 -8.18 14.56
N TRP A 112 -1.74 -7.65 13.38
CA TRP A 112 -0.77 -6.94 12.55
C TRP A 112 -0.16 -5.74 13.27
N PHE A 113 -0.97 -4.88 13.91
CA PHE A 113 -0.45 -3.74 14.70
C PHE A 113 0.41 -4.20 15.87
N GLN A 114 0.05 -5.27 16.57
CA GLN A 114 0.87 -5.81 17.66
C GLN A 114 2.26 -6.23 17.17
N GLU A 115 2.34 -6.79 15.96
CA GLU A 115 3.60 -7.23 15.37
C GLU A 115 4.41 -6.07 14.76
N TYR A 116 3.77 -5.12 14.06
CA TYR A 116 4.44 -4.14 13.19
C TYR A 116 4.44 -2.70 13.69
N ASN A 117 3.73 -2.34 14.76
CA ASN A 117 3.55 -0.95 15.21
C ASN A 117 4.86 -0.18 15.47
N ASN A 118 5.97 -0.89 15.77
CA ASN A 118 7.28 -0.29 16.02
C ASN A 118 8.32 -0.69 14.96
N LYS A 119 7.89 -1.25 13.83
CA LYS A 119 8.79 -1.66 12.74
C LYS A 119 8.69 -0.69 11.57
N GLN A 120 9.82 -0.45 10.91
CA GLN A 120 9.87 0.33 9.68
C GLN A 120 10.16 -0.60 8.50
N GLN A 121 9.45 -0.40 7.40
CA GLN A 121 9.70 -1.10 6.14
C GLN A 121 10.63 -0.24 5.28
N TYR A 122 11.74 -0.82 4.84
CA TYR A 122 12.66 -0.19 3.91
C TYR A 122 12.59 -0.89 2.56
N ASN A 123 12.43 -0.12 1.48
CA ASN A 123 12.65 -0.60 0.13
C ASN A 123 14.11 -0.35 -0.24
N VAL A 124 14.88 -1.43 -0.43
CA VAL A 124 16.25 -1.35 -0.89
C VAL A 124 16.28 -1.58 -2.39
N GLN A 125 16.64 -0.53 -3.15
CA GLN A 125 16.83 -0.61 -4.59
C GLN A 125 18.32 -0.64 -4.90
N LEU A 126 18.79 -1.77 -5.47
CA LEU A 126 20.16 -1.88 -5.97
C LEU A 126 20.21 -1.40 -7.42
N ILE A 127 20.81 -0.23 -7.63
CA ILE A 127 21.07 0.30 -8.97
C ILE A 127 22.50 -0.10 -9.35
N TYR A 128 22.67 -0.86 -10.42
CA TYR A 128 23.96 -1.26 -10.94
C TYR A 128 24.07 -0.93 -12.42
N ASP A 129 25.27 -0.52 -12.85
CA ASP A 129 25.56 -0.35 -14.25
C ASP A 129 25.79 -1.73 -14.90
N ALA A 130 24.81 -2.13 -15.75
CA ALA A 130 24.82 -3.42 -16.42
C ALA A 130 26.05 -3.63 -17.31
N GLU A 131 26.53 -2.57 -17.99
CA GLU A 131 27.72 -2.65 -18.85
C GLU A 131 29.00 -2.88 -18.03
N SER A 132 29.17 -2.16 -16.93
CA SER A 132 30.31 -2.36 -16.03
C SER A 132 30.30 -3.74 -15.37
N ALA A 133 29.12 -4.25 -15.01
CA ALA A 133 28.96 -5.59 -14.47
C ALA A 133 29.32 -6.68 -15.48
N GLU A 134 28.91 -6.53 -16.75
CA GLU A 134 29.27 -7.47 -17.82
C GLU A 134 30.76 -7.43 -18.18
N ARG A 135 31.38 -6.23 -18.25
CA ARG A 135 32.81 -6.08 -18.48
C ARG A 135 33.65 -6.77 -17.39
N LYS A 136 33.23 -6.65 -16.12
CA LYS A 136 33.88 -7.35 -15.00
C LYS A 136 33.72 -8.87 -15.10
N LYS A 137 32.52 -9.37 -15.47
CA LYS A 137 32.26 -10.80 -15.67
C LYS A 137 33.14 -11.41 -16.78
N ARG A 138 33.28 -10.73 -17.92
CA ARG A 138 34.16 -11.15 -19.03
C ARG A 138 35.63 -11.24 -18.60
N LYS A 139 36.11 -10.25 -17.82
CA LYS A 139 37.49 -10.25 -17.27
C LYS A 139 37.74 -11.39 -16.28
N MET A 140 36.72 -11.84 -15.54
CA MET A 140 36.84 -12.90 -14.55
C MET A 140 36.58 -14.32 -15.12
N GLY A 141 36.32 -14.46 -16.42
CA GLY A 141 36.04 -15.76 -17.04
C GLY A 141 34.75 -16.45 -16.54
N VAL A 142 33.88 -15.72 -15.85
CA VAL A 142 32.64 -16.25 -15.27
C VAL A 142 31.60 -16.41 -16.39
N LYS A 143 31.15 -17.64 -16.63
CA LYS A 143 30.03 -17.91 -17.57
C LYS A 143 28.80 -17.10 -17.14
N SER A 144 28.25 -16.32 -18.05
CA SER A 144 27.08 -15.47 -17.85
C SER A 144 25.86 -16.33 -17.49
N TYR A 145 25.52 -16.38 -16.23
CA TYR A 145 24.16 -16.76 -15.82
C TYR A 145 23.32 -15.48 -15.79
N THR A 146 22.21 -15.46 -16.52
CA THR A 146 21.30 -14.32 -16.46
C THR A 146 20.74 -14.18 -15.04
N PHE A 147 20.61 -12.94 -14.56
CA PHE A 147 20.11 -12.64 -13.21
C PHE A 147 18.79 -13.35 -12.90
N ALA A 148 17.91 -13.48 -13.91
CA ALA A 148 16.67 -14.24 -13.84
C ALA A 148 16.84 -15.74 -13.52
N GLN A 149 17.95 -16.36 -13.92
CA GLN A 149 18.24 -17.76 -13.60
C GLN A 149 18.81 -17.92 -12.19
N LYS A 150 19.47 -16.89 -11.65
CA LYS A 150 19.95 -16.87 -10.27
C LYS A 150 18.83 -16.64 -9.27
N GLN A 151 17.86 -15.76 -9.58
CA GLN A 151 16.67 -15.54 -8.74
C GLN A 151 15.79 -16.78 -8.60
N LYS A 152 15.67 -17.61 -9.63
CA LYS A 152 14.91 -18.87 -9.58
C LYS A 152 15.55 -19.95 -8.69
N ARG A 153 16.84 -19.84 -8.37
CA ARG A 153 17.58 -20.84 -7.59
C ARG A 153 17.83 -20.47 -6.13
N MET A 154 17.72 -19.18 -5.78
CA MET A 154 17.83 -18.76 -4.37
C MET A 154 16.45 -18.89 -3.72
N GLU A 155 16.31 -19.81 -2.78
CA GLU A 155 15.11 -19.89 -1.95
C GLU A 155 14.96 -18.57 -1.17
N LYS A 156 13.70 -18.19 -0.93
CA LYS A 156 13.36 -16.91 -0.25
C LYS A 156 14.08 -16.75 1.11
N GLN A 157 14.45 -17.85 1.71
CA GLN A 157 15.17 -17.96 2.99
C GLN A 157 16.62 -17.45 2.88
N GLU A 158 17.35 -17.83 1.82
CA GLU A 158 18.75 -17.43 1.61
C GLU A 158 18.89 -15.92 1.37
N ILE A 159 17.88 -15.31 0.71
CA ILE A 159 17.85 -13.87 0.50
C ILE A 159 17.68 -13.14 1.84
N ILE A 160 16.81 -13.62 2.70
CA ILE A 160 16.54 -13.05 4.03
C ILE A 160 17.78 -13.15 4.93
N GLU A 161 18.45 -14.29 4.94
CA GLU A 161 19.68 -14.50 5.74
C GLU A 161 20.84 -13.62 5.28
N MET A 162 20.98 -13.40 3.95
CA MET A 162 22.00 -12.52 3.39
C MET A 162 21.79 -11.05 3.80
N TYR A 163 20.52 -10.60 3.89
CA TYR A 163 20.20 -9.25 4.36
C TYR A 163 20.36 -9.10 5.87
N GLN A 164 20.06 -10.13 6.66
CA GLN A 164 20.22 -10.09 8.12
C GLN A 164 21.70 -10.06 8.56
N THR A 165 22.60 -10.58 7.76
CA THR A 165 24.05 -10.59 8.06
C THR A 165 24.74 -9.26 7.71
N GLN A 166 24.13 -8.41 6.87
CA GLN A 166 24.72 -7.11 6.47
C GLN A 166 24.25 -5.94 7.35
N ILE A 167 23.34 -6.17 8.29
CA ILE A 167 22.77 -5.15 9.20
C ILE A 167 23.40 -5.24 10.62
N LYS A 168 24.36 -6.12 10.80
CA LYS A 168 25.23 -6.14 11.99
C LYS A 168 26.52 -5.40 11.67
#